data_8d541489309803d200803e4cc8952979
#
_entry.id   8d541489309803d200803e4cc8952979
#
_cell.length_a   1.000
_cell.length_b   1.000
_cell.length_c   1.000
_cell.angle_alpha   90.00
_cell.angle_beta   90.00
_cell.angle_gamma   90.00
#
_symmetry.space_group_name_H-M   'P 1'
#
loop_
_entity.id
_entity.type
_entity.pdbx_description
1 polymer ?
#
loop_
_entity_poly.entity_id
_entity_poly.type
_entity_poly.pdbx_seq_one_letter_code
_entity_poly.pdbx_strand_id
1 'polypeptide(L)'
;MIALWYGILVFMLTTYIVLDGRNFGAGILHWIVARNQAERRQVIAAIGPLWSWHEVWLVGTGGVMVMAFPRLMAASFSGCYLALFLILWCVLLRGISIEVGGHLSDRLWQEFWDSVFVFSNVLLAVLFGAALGNVARGVPLTAEGTFYLPFFTNFNIYGNVGLLDWYTVPMALFCVLS
;
A
#
# COMPACT_ATOMS: atom_id res chain seq x y z
N MET A 1 -25.17 -11.89 -10.31
CA MET A 1 -24.22 -10.95 -10.96
C MET A 1 -23.36 -10.20 -9.94
N ILE A 2 -23.92 -9.52 -8.92
CA ILE A 2 -23.15 -8.75 -7.92
C ILE A 2 -22.12 -9.63 -7.19
N ALA A 3 -22.53 -10.82 -6.72
CA ALA A 3 -21.65 -11.75 -6.00
C ALA A 3 -20.45 -12.21 -6.86
N LEU A 4 -20.64 -12.39 -8.18
CA LEU A 4 -19.56 -12.76 -9.10
C LEU A 4 -18.53 -11.64 -9.23
N TRP A 5 -18.97 -10.39 -9.44
CA TRP A 5 -18.08 -9.25 -9.51
C TRP A 5 -17.35 -8.98 -8.20
N TYR A 6 -18.03 -9.18 -7.08
CA TYR A 6 -17.40 -9.11 -5.75
C TYR A 6 -16.33 -10.18 -5.60
N GLY A 7 -16.60 -11.41 -6.01
CA GLY A 7 -15.61 -12.50 -5.99
C GLY A 7 -14.39 -12.20 -6.86
N ILE A 8 -14.57 -11.64 -8.06
CA ILE A 8 -13.47 -11.21 -8.93
C ILE A 8 -12.63 -10.13 -8.24
N LEU A 9 -13.26 -9.12 -7.66
CA LEU A 9 -12.59 -8.02 -6.97
C LEU A 9 -11.75 -8.53 -5.79
N VAL A 10 -12.33 -9.39 -4.95
CA VAL A 10 -11.62 -9.99 -3.80
C VAL A 10 -10.46 -10.85 -4.28
N PHE A 11 -10.65 -11.65 -5.32
CA PHE A 11 -9.58 -12.47 -5.90
C PHE A 11 -8.41 -11.61 -6.38
N MET A 12 -8.68 -10.56 -7.15
CA MET A 12 -7.64 -9.68 -7.69
C MET A 12 -6.89 -8.94 -6.58
N LEU A 13 -7.61 -8.40 -5.60
CA LEU A 13 -7.01 -7.71 -4.46
C LEU A 13 -6.16 -8.66 -3.61
N THR A 14 -6.65 -9.87 -3.33
CA THR A 14 -5.89 -10.88 -2.59
C THR A 14 -4.62 -11.29 -3.34
N THR A 15 -4.72 -11.47 -4.65
CA THR A 15 -3.57 -11.79 -5.51
C THR A 15 -2.52 -10.68 -5.43
N TYR A 16 -2.95 -9.41 -5.52
CA TYR A 16 -2.04 -8.27 -5.35
C TYR A 16 -1.33 -8.30 -3.99
N ILE A 17 -2.09 -8.44 -2.89
CA ILE A 17 -1.52 -8.44 -1.53
C ILE A 17 -0.49 -9.56 -1.36
N VAL A 18 -0.77 -10.77 -1.85
CA VAL A 18 0.16 -11.91 -1.77
C VAL A 18 1.42 -11.69 -2.60
N LEU A 19 1.27 -11.17 -3.81
CA LEU A 19 2.40 -10.97 -4.73
C LEU A 19 3.27 -9.79 -4.30
N ASP A 20 2.66 -8.66 -3.96
CA ASP A 20 3.38 -7.43 -3.64
C ASP A 20 3.85 -7.38 -2.18
N GLY A 21 3.26 -8.17 -1.29
CA GLY A 21 3.73 -8.33 0.09
C GLY A 21 5.21 -8.76 0.17
N ARG A 22 5.67 -9.61 -0.75
CA ARG A 22 7.09 -9.98 -0.85
C ARG A 22 7.98 -8.79 -1.21
N ASN A 23 7.49 -7.90 -2.07
CA ASN A 23 8.22 -6.70 -2.46
C ASN A 23 8.32 -5.71 -1.30
N PHE A 24 7.24 -5.57 -0.51
CA PHE A 24 7.26 -4.77 0.72
C PHE A 24 8.26 -5.34 1.72
N GLY A 25 8.21 -6.65 1.98
CA GLY A 25 9.15 -7.31 2.88
C GLY A 25 10.61 -7.14 2.45
N ALA A 26 10.92 -7.35 1.17
CA ALA A 26 12.25 -7.14 0.64
C ALA A 26 12.68 -5.65 0.75
N GLY A 27 11.76 -4.71 0.53
CA GLY A 27 12.02 -3.28 0.69
C GLY A 27 12.28 -2.88 2.15
N ILE A 28 11.50 -3.39 3.10
CA ILE A 28 11.68 -3.13 4.52
C ILE A 28 13.02 -3.68 5.03
N LEU A 29 13.36 -4.91 4.62
CA LEU A 29 14.58 -5.58 5.02
C LEU A 29 15.83 -5.12 4.24
N HIS A 30 15.67 -4.28 3.24
CA HIS A 30 16.74 -3.86 2.33
C HIS A 30 18.00 -3.38 3.05
N TRP A 31 17.86 -2.52 4.07
CA TRP A 31 19.00 -2.03 4.84
C TRP A 31 19.47 -3.00 5.93
N ILE A 32 18.62 -3.90 6.39
CA ILE A 32 18.95 -4.83 7.47
C ILE A 32 19.76 -6.00 6.92
N VAL A 33 19.35 -6.51 5.77
CA VAL A 33 19.95 -7.73 5.15
C VAL A 33 21.13 -7.34 4.28
N ALA A 34 21.03 -6.31 3.46
CA ALA A 34 22.07 -5.91 2.53
C ALA A 34 23.07 -4.97 3.18
N ARG A 35 24.28 -5.49 3.46
CA ARG A 35 25.37 -4.75 4.11
C ARG A 35 26.21 -3.95 3.13
N ASN A 36 26.26 -4.35 1.87
CA ASN A 36 27.09 -3.76 0.81
C ASN A 36 26.21 -3.28 -0.35
N GLN A 37 26.70 -2.30 -1.11
CA GLN A 37 25.99 -1.79 -2.30
C GLN A 37 25.73 -2.87 -3.36
N ALA A 38 26.63 -3.86 -3.48
CA ALA A 38 26.43 -4.99 -4.38
C ALA A 38 25.23 -5.87 -3.97
N GLU A 39 25.08 -6.13 -2.68
CA GLU A 39 23.95 -6.89 -2.11
C GLU A 39 22.62 -6.12 -2.28
N ARG A 40 22.64 -4.81 -2.03
CA ARG A 40 21.47 -3.93 -2.25
C ARG A 40 20.98 -3.96 -3.69
N ARG A 41 21.91 -3.88 -4.64
CA ARG A 41 21.58 -4.00 -6.07
C ARG A 41 21.03 -5.38 -6.43
N GLN A 42 21.51 -6.45 -5.80
CA GLN A 42 20.94 -7.79 -6.00
C GLN A 42 19.50 -7.91 -5.51
N VAL A 43 19.16 -7.31 -4.36
CA VAL A 43 17.79 -7.26 -3.85
C VAL A 43 16.88 -6.51 -4.83
N ILE A 44 17.29 -5.32 -5.29
CA ILE A 44 16.51 -4.54 -6.26
C ILE A 44 16.41 -5.28 -7.60
N ALA A 45 17.47 -5.93 -8.08
CA ALA A 45 17.46 -6.68 -9.32
C ALA A 45 16.53 -7.91 -9.26
N ALA A 46 16.38 -8.52 -8.09
CA ALA A 46 15.44 -9.64 -7.90
C ALA A 46 13.98 -9.20 -7.96
N ILE A 47 13.67 -7.96 -7.56
CA ILE A 47 12.30 -7.40 -7.54
C ILE A 47 11.97 -6.70 -8.85
N GLY A 48 12.96 -6.03 -9.46
CA GLY A 48 12.80 -5.14 -10.61
C GLY A 48 11.97 -5.72 -11.77
N PRO A 49 12.19 -6.95 -12.22
CA PRO A 49 11.40 -7.52 -13.31
C PRO A 49 9.96 -7.85 -12.95
N LEU A 50 9.65 -7.97 -11.65
CA LEU A 50 8.37 -8.51 -11.16
C LEU A 50 7.43 -7.44 -10.61
N TRP A 51 7.94 -6.32 -10.12
CA TRP A 51 7.12 -5.31 -9.44
C TRP A 51 6.01 -4.74 -10.35
N SER A 52 6.31 -4.47 -11.63
CA SER A 52 5.32 -3.96 -12.59
C SER A 52 4.15 -4.92 -12.79
N TRP A 53 4.42 -6.24 -12.81
CA TRP A 53 3.39 -7.26 -12.94
C TRP A 53 2.47 -7.32 -11.72
N HIS A 54 3.02 -7.06 -10.53
CA HIS A 54 2.21 -7.02 -9.31
C HIS A 54 1.30 -5.80 -9.30
N GLU A 55 1.79 -4.63 -9.73
CA GLU A 55 0.99 -3.40 -9.83
C GLU A 55 -0.19 -3.52 -10.79
N VAL A 56 -0.10 -4.33 -11.84
CA VAL A 56 -1.21 -4.58 -12.77
C VAL A 56 -2.45 -5.12 -12.04
N TRP A 57 -2.27 -5.95 -11.01
CA TRP A 57 -3.38 -6.46 -10.21
C TRP A 57 -4.07 -5.37 -9.40
N LEU A 58 -3.32 -4.41 -8.88
CA LEU A 58 -3.88 -3.26 -8.17
C LEU A 58 -4.68 -2.36 -9.11
N VAL A 59 -4.10 -2.03 -10.27
CA VAL A 59 -4.78 -1.22 -11.30
C VAL A 59 -6.02 -1.93 -11.82
N GLY A 60 -5.93 -3.24 -12.08
CA GLY A 60 -7.07 -4.06 -12.48
C GLY A 60 -8.18 -4.09 -11.44
N THR A 61 -7.84 -4.19 -10.15
CA THR A 61 -8.81 -4.11 -9.05
C THR A 61 -9.54 -2.77 -9.07
N GLY A 62 -8.80 -1.65 -9.23
CA GLY A 62 -9.38 -0.31 -9.39
C GLY A 62 -10.33 -0.22 -10.59
N GLY A 63 -9.93 -0.80 -11.73
CA GLY A 63 -10.77 -0.88 -12.93
C GLY A 63 -12.09 -1.63 -12.69
N VAL A 64 -12.03 -2.79 -12.06
CA VAL A 64 -13.22 -3.56 -11.68
C VAL A 64 -14.12 -2.78 -10.70
N MET A 65 -13.52 -2.08 -9.73
CA MET A 65 -14.29 -1.22 -8.81
C MET A 65 -15.04 -0.12 -9.54
N VAL A 66 -14.39 0.57 -10.47
CA VAL A 66 -15.03 1.65 -11.26
C VAL A 66 -16.19 1.12 -12.09
N MET A 67 -16.01 -0.03 -12.73
CA MET A 67 -17.02 -0.60 -13.64
C MET A 67 -18.18 -1.27 -12.90
N ALA A 68 -17.88 -2.07 -11.88
CA ALA A 68 -18.88 -2.88 -11.20
C ALA A 68 -19.50 -2.19 -9.98
N PHE A 69 -18.73 -1.33 -9.30
CA PHE A 69 -19.11 -0.68 -8.05
C PHE A 69 -18.80 0.82 -8.01
N PRO A 70 -19.30 1.65 -8.96
CA PRO A 70 -18.92 3.05 -9.08
C PRO A 70 -19.24 3.88 -7.83
N ARG A 71 -20.36 3.59 -7.15
CA ARG A 71 -20.73 4.28 -5.89
C ARG A 71 -19.75 3.96 -4.76
N LEU A 72 -19.33 2.69 -4.65
CA LEU A 72 -18.34 2.27 -3.66
C LEU A 72 -16.99 2.94 -3.92
N MET A 73 -16.58 2.98 -5.20
CA MET A 73 -15.34 3.66 -5.61
C MET A 73 -15.37 5.14 -5.25
N ALA A 74 -16.44 5.86 -5.60
CA ALA A 74 -16.59 7.28 -5.29
C ALA A 74 -16.58 7.55 -3.77
N ALA A 75 -17.28 6.73 -2.98
CA ALA A 75 -17.29 6.84 -1.52
C ALA A 75 -15.91 6.58 -0.93
N SER A 76 -15.19 5.54 -1.40
CA SER A 76 -13.85 5.20 -0.91
C SER A 76 -12.83 6.30 -1.21
N PHE A 77 -12.84 6.85 -2.43
CA PHE A 77 -11.94 7.94 -2.80
C PHE A 77 -12.25 9.24 -2.04
N SER A 78 -13.52 9.54 -1.79
CA SER A 78 -13.92 10.69 -1.00
C SER A 78 -13.58 10.52 0.48
N GLY A 79 -13.89 9.34 1.05
CA GLY A 79 -13.74 9.08 2.49
C GLY A 79 -12.30 8.89 2.94
N CYS A 80 -11.46 8.25 2.10
CA CYS A 80 -10.05 7.97 2.38
C CYS A 80 -9.10 8.79 1.50
N TYR A 81 -9.50 9.97 1.06
CA TYR A 81 -8.78 10.80 0.08
C TYR A 81 -7.28 10.93 0.39
N LEU A 82 -6.93 11.34 1.60
CA LEU A 82 -5.54 11.59 1.97
C LEU A 82 -4.70 10.30 1.95
N ALA A 83 -5.26 9.21 2.47
CA ALA A 83 -4.57 7.92 2.51
C ALA A 83 -4.33 7.37 1.10
N LEU A 84 -5.33 7.43 0.23
CA LEU A 84 -5.21 6.99 -1.17
C LEU A 84 -4.20 7.83 -1.94
N PHE A 85 -4.18 9.14 -1.71
CA PHE A 85 -3.20 10.03 -2.32
C PHE A 85 -1.77 9.69 -1.87
N LEU A 86 -1.56 9.42 -0.59
CA LEU A 86 -0.26 8.98 -0.07
C LEU A 86 0.16 7.61 -0.62
N ILE A 87 -0.77 6.66 -0.71
CA ILE A 87 -0.50 5.35 -1.33
C ILE A 87 -0.03 5.56 -2.78
N LEU A 88 -0.73 6.38 -3.56
CA LEU A 88 -0.35 6.67 -4.94
C LEU A 88 1.08 7.24 -5.03
N TRP A 89 1.40 8.23 -4.20
CA TRP A 89 2.75 8.80 -4.16
C TRP A 89 3.82 7.77 -3.76
N CYS A 90 3.54 6.93 -2.77
CA CYS A 90 4.48 5.89 -2.35
C CYS A 90 4.71 4.84 -3.43
N VAL A 91 3.67 4.43 -4.14
CA VAL A 91 3.78 3.49 -5.28
C VAL A 91 4.64 4.10 -6.39
N LEU A 92 4.42 5.38 -6.74
CA LEU A 92 5.22 6.09 -7.74
C LEU A 92 6.69 6.22 -7.30
N LEU A 93 6.94 6.65 -6.06
CA LEU A 93 8.29 6.79 -5.53
C LEU A 93 9.03 5.45 -5.47
N ARG A 94 8.34 4.37 -5.11
CA ARG A 94 8.89 3.01 -5.13
C ARG A 94 9.31 2.63 -6.55
N GLY A 95 8.43 2.79 -7.54
CA GLY A 95 8.72 2.49 -8.93
C GLY A 95 9.91 3.29 -9.47
N ILE A 96 9.93 4.60 -9.22
CA ILE A 96 11.03 5.47 -9.63
C ILE A 96 12.35 5.03 -8.97
N SER A 97 12.34 4.66 -7.68
CA SER A 97 13.56 4.24 -6.99
C SER A 97 14.17 2.95 -7.57
N ILE A 98 13.32 2.01 -8.00
CA ILE A 98 13.76 0.77 -8.65
C ILE A 98 14.39 1.08 -10.02
N GLU A 99 13.72 1.90 -10.83
CA GLU A 99 14.16 2.19 -12.21
C GLU A 99 15.35 3.16 -12.26
N VAL A 100 15.31 4.23 -11.49
CA VAL A 100 16.28 5.34 -11.59
C VAL A 100 17.46 5.16 -10.64
N GLY A 101 17.29 4.47 -9.52
CA GLY A 101 18.32 4.32 -8.49
C GLY A 101 19.63 3.70 -8.99
N GLY A 102 19.54 2.81 -9.99
CA GLY A 102 20.70 2.14 -10.58
C GLY A 102 21.41 2.89 -11.71
N HIS A 103 20.90 4.03 -12.19
CA HIS A 103 21.43 4.71 -13.40
C HIS A 103 22.77 5.40 -13.19
N LEU A 104 23.01 5.90 -11.99
CA LEU A 104 24.28 6.58 -11.67
C LEU A 104 25.09 5.77 -10.67
N SER A 105 26.42 5.78 -10.88
CA SER A 105 27.38 5.10 -9.97
C SER A 105 27.77 5.97 -8.77
N ASP A 106 27.20 7.17 -8.65
CA ASP A 106 27.48 8.06 -7.52
C ASP A 106 26.87 7.52 -6.24
N ARG A 107 27.68 7.48 -5.17
CA ARG A 107 27.31 6.93 -3.87
C ARG A 107 26.14 7.67 -3.23
N LEU A 108 26.15 9.01 -3.30
CA LEU A 108 25.08 9.83 -2.72
C LEU A 108 23.75 9.59 -3.43
N TRP A 109 23.78 9.45 -4.76
CA TRP A 109 22.61 9.11 -5.57
C TRP A 109 22.00 7.77 -5.17
N GLN A 110 22.85 6.76 -5.03
CA GLN A 110 22.39 5.43 -4.66
C GLN A 110 21.81 5.39 -3.23
N GLU A 111 22.49 6.00 -2.25
CA GLU A 111 22.03 6.07 -0.86
C GLU A 111 20.69 6.82 -0.75
N PHE A 112 20.50 7.89 -1.53
CA PHE A 112 19.24 8.62 -1.58
C PHE A 112 18.08 7.72 -2.09
N TRP A 113 18.25 7.07 -3.24
CA TRP A 113 17.20 6.23 -3.81
C TRP A 113 16.95 4.95 -3.02
N ASP A 114 17.96 4.37 -2.41
CA ASP A 114 17.81 3.27 -1.46
C ASP A 114 16.93 3.71 -0.27
N SER A 115 17.13 4.93 0.23
CA SER A 115 16.33 5.50 1.33
C SER A 115 14.87 5.71 0.90
N VAL A 116 14.64 6.26 -0.29
CA VAL A 116 13.31 6.45 -0.86
C VAL A 116 12.61 5.10 -1.03
N PHE A 117 13.33 4.08 -1.50
CA PHE A 117 12.80 2.74 -1.66
C PHE A 117 12.33 2.13 -0.34
N VAL A 118 13.18 2.15 0.70
CA VAL A 118 12.83 1.62 2.03
C VAL A 118 11.66 2.38 2.63
N PHE A 119 11.72 3.72 2.62
CA PHE A 119 10.67 4.57 3.17
C PHE A 119 9.31 4.32 2.50
N SER A 120 9.29 4.24 1.17
CA SER A 120 8.06 3.99 0.41
C SER A 120 7.46 2.62 0.75
N ASN A 121 8.28 1.57 0.86
CA ASN A 121 7.79 0.23 1.21
C ASN A 121 7.25 0.16 2.64
N VAL A 122 7.94 0.76 3.62
CA VAL A 122 7.45 0.83 5.01
C VAL A 122 6.12 1.57 5.08
N LEU A 123 6.04 2.73 4.44
CA LEU A 123 4.82 3.54 4.46
C LEU A 123 3.66 2.85 3.74
N LEU A 124 3.91 2.17 2.62
CA LEU A 124 2.91 1.37 1.91
C LEU A 124 2.39 0.22 2.79
N ALA A 125 3.27 -0.52 3.45
CA ALA A 125 2.87 -1.60 4.35
C ALA A 125 1.97 -1.09 5.49
N VAL A 126 2.33 0.06 6.09
CA VAL A 126 1.51 0.72 7.13
C VAL A 126 0.15 1.15 6.58
N LEU A 127 0.11 1.82 5.44
CA LEU A 127 -1.12 2.34 4.85
C LEU A 127 -2.05 1.22 4.38
N PHE A 128 -1.53 0.17 3.74
CA PHE A 128 -2.33 -0.99 3.36
C PHE A 128 -2.81 -1.78 4.56
N GLY A 129 -1.98 -1.96 5.59
CA GLY A 129 -2.38 -2.58 6.84
C GLY A 129 -3.50 -1.80 7.56
N ALA A 130 -3.38 -0.47 7.61
CA ALA A 130 -4.42 0.39 8.15
C ALA A 130 -5.71 0.33 7.31
N ALA A 131 -5.60 0.31 5.98
CA ALA A 131 -6.75 0.17 5.08
C ALA A 131 -7.48 -1.17 5.31
N LEU A 132 -6.75 -2.28 5.36
CA LEU A 132 -7.30 -3.60 5.66
C LEU A 132 -7.94 -3.64 7.05
N GLY A 133 -7.32 -3.03 8.06
CA GLY A 133 -7.88 -2.90 9.41
C GLY A 133 -9.21 -2.15 9.41
N ASN A 134 -9.31 -1.04 8.66
CA ASN A 134 -10.57 -0.28 8.52
C ASN A 134 -11.65 -1.08 7.80
N VAL A 135 -11.29 -1.82 6.75
CA VAL A 135 -12.24 -2.70 6.05
C VAL A 135 -12.74 -3.81 6.97
N ALA A 136 -11.85 -4.45 7.74
CA ALA A 136 -12.21 -5.52 8.67
C ALA A 136 -13.09 -5.03 9.83
N ARG A 137 -12.83 -3.84 10.35
CA ARG A 137 -13.66 -3.23 11.39
C ARG A 137 -15.01 -2.73 10.87
N GLY A 138 -15.08 -2.36 9.62
CA GLY A 138 -16.21 -1.67 9.01
C GLY A 138 -16.06 -0.15 9.09
N VAL A 139 -16.53 0.53 8.06
CA VAL A 139 -16.46 1.98 7.90
C VAL A 139 -17.80 2.60 8.28
N PRO A 140 -17.85 3.68 9.08
CA PRO A 140 -19.10 4.36 9.45
C PRO A 140 -19.68 5.05 8.21
N LEU A 141 -20.69 4.44 7.60
CA LEU A 141 -21.41 5.01 6.46
C LEU A 141 -22.53 5.93 6.96
N THR A 142 -22.67 7.10 6.33
CA THR A 142 -23.83 7.98 6.51
C THR A 142 -25.04 7.38 5.79
N ALA A 143 -26.24 7.89 6.09
CA ALA A 143 -27.47 7.47 5.41
C ALA A 143 -27.42 7.67 3.87
N GLU A 144 -26.57 8.56 3.40
CA GLU A 144 -26.32 8.84 1.99
C GLU A 144 -25.27 7.90 1.34
N GLY A 145 -24.67 6.99 2.13
CA GLY A 145 -23.65 6.06 1.67
C GLY A 145 -22.26 6.68 1.50
N THR A 146 -22.04 7.87 2.07
CA THR A 146 -20.73 8.53 2.13
C THR A 146 -20.07 8.32 3.49
N PHE A 147 -18.75 8.44 3.56
CA PHE A 147 -18.02 8.45 4.82
C PHE A 147 -16.78 9.36 4.68
N TYR A 148 -16.26 9.77 5.82
CA TYR A 148 -14.98 10.47 5.91
C TYR A 148 -14.17 9.89 7.05
N LEU A 149 -12.95 9.43 6.76
CA LEU A 149 -12.01 8.95 7.76
C LEU A 149 -10.91 10.00 7.95
N PRO A 150 -10.89 10.71 9.09
CA PRO A 150 -9.75 11.55 9.42
C PRO A 150 -8.48 10.69 9.55
N PHE A 151 -7.31 11.24 9.20
CA PHE A 151 -6.06 10.50 9.22
C PHE A 151 -5.69 10.05 10.64
N PHE A 152 -5.86 10.91 11.62
CA PHE A 152 -5.65 10.64 13.04
C PHE A 152 -6.94 10.82 13.83
N THR A 153 -7.15 9.96 14.83
CA THR A 153 -8.17 10.12 15.86
C THR A 153 -7.52 10.38 17.22
N ASN A 154 -8.37 10.65 18.22
CA ASN A 154 -7.93 10.88 19.60
C ASN A 154 -7.40 9.62 20.32
N PHE A 155 -7.25 8.50 19.62
CA PHE A 155 -6.84 7.20 20.18
C PHE A 155 -7.69 6.74 21.38
N ASN A 156 -8.91 7.26 21.49
CA ASN A 156 -9.83 6.83 22.53
C ASN A 156 -10.56 5.57 22.05
N ILE A 157 -10.63 4.52 22.90
CA ILE A 157 -11.25 3.23 22.55
C ILE A 157 -12.72 3.38 22.13
N TYR A 158 -13.41 4.38 22.66
CA TYR A 158 -14.80 4.73 22.35
C TYR A 158 -14.92 5.99 21.47
N GLY A 159 -13.82 6.44 20.90
CA GLY A 159 -13.79 7.68 20.09
C GLY A 159 -14.15 7.49 18.62
N ASN A 160 -14.07 8.59 17.89
CA ASN A 160 -14.35 8.61 16.45
C ASN A 160 -13.37 7.71 15.68
N VAL A 161 -13.90 7.00 14.70
CA VAL A 161 -13.16 6.12 13.81
C VAL A 161 -12.26 6.95 12.90
N GLY A 162 -10.97 6.62 12.86
CA GLY A 162 -10.01 7.21 11.94
C GLY A 162 -9.24 6.19 11.14
N LEU A 163 -8.40 6.64 10.23
CA LEU A 163 -7.53 5.77 9.45
C LEU A 163 -6.52 5.05 10.36
N LEU A 164 -5.90 5.78 11.29
CA LEU A 164 -4.96 5.27 12.27
C LEU A 164 -5.58 5.42 13.67
N ASP A 165 -5.97 4.30 14.26
CA ASP A 165 -6.51 4.23 15.62
C ASP A 165 -6.06 2.94 16.34
N TRP A 166 -6.56 2.70 17.55
CA TRP A 166 -6.18 1.54 18.37
C TRP A 166 -6.39 0.19 17.68
N TYR A 167 -7.28 0.07 16.72
CA TYR A 167 -7.54 -1.17 16.00
C TYR A 167 -6.65 -1.30 14.77
N THR A 168 -6.50 -0.23 14.01
CA THR A 168 -5.79 -0.25 12.72
C THR A 168 -4.28 -0.20 12.88
N VAL A 169 -3.76 0.42 13.95
CA VAL A 169 -2.32 0.44 14.25
C VAL A 169 -1.74 -0.96 14.48
N PRO A 170 -2.34 -1.86 15.28
CA PRO A 170 -1.87 -3.24 15.36
C PRO A 170 -1.89 -3.98 14.03
N MET A 171 -2.91 -3.77 13.20
CA MET A 171 -2.98 -4.37 11.87
C MET A 171 -1.88 -3.84 10.95
N ALA A 172 -1.61 -2.53 10.99
CA ALA A 172 -0.51 -1.93 10.24
C ALA A 172 0.86 -2.50 10.69
N LEU A 173 1.08 -2.61 12.00
CA LEU A 173 2.29 -3.22 12.54
C LEU A 173 2.42 -4.70 12.14
N PHE A 174 1.33 -5.44 12.18
CA PHE A 174 1.32 -6.83 11.72
C PHE A 174 1.72 -6.95 10.25
N CYS A 175 1.21 -6.07 9.38
CA CYS A 175 1.58 -6.04 7.96
C CYS A 175 3.06 -5.63 7.72
N VAL A 176 3.65 -4.83 8.62
CA VAL A 176 5.08 -4.49 8.54
C VAL A 176 5.96 -5.66 8.98
N LEU A 177 5.48 -6.48 9.93
CA LEU A 177 6.24 -7.58 10.53
C LEU A 177 6.06 -8.93 9.80
N SER A 178 5.01 -9.07 8.99
CA SER A 178 4.71 -10.28 8.21
C SER A 178 5.51 -10.35 6.91
#